data_41792be24899335442cb320afea76598
#
_entry.id   41792be24899335442cb320afea76598
#
_cell.length_a   1.000
_cell.length_b   1.000
_cell.length_c   1.000
_cell.angle_alpha   90.00
_cell.angle_beta   90.00
_cell.angle_gamma   90.00
#
_symmetry.space_group_name_H-M   'P 1'
#
loop_
_entity.id
_entity.type
_entity.pdbx_description
1 polymer ?
#
loop_
_entity_poly.entity_id
_entity_poly.type
_entity_poly.pdbx_seq_one_letter_code
_entity_poly.pdbx_strand_id
1 'polypeptide(L)'
;MKTLLLSLLITFGLVFQAQAQEALSVTPEETWKMTQEQGDEILFIDVRDPVEIMFIGFTDAVDANIPFKLVDRARFSEEKAKFAMDTNPDFVADVDKALEAKGLDRDALIITMCRSGSSRGKPSAEYLLERGFTNVKYIDHGFQGSSAKEGRLKGLRAVNGWQNSGLPWSMDINPDKIYRP
;
A
#
# COMPACT_ATOMS: atom_id res chain seq x y z
N MET A 1 -9.05 -3.13 45.78
CA MET A 1 -9.35 -4.14 44.74
C MET A 1 -9.95 -3.58 43.45
N LYS A 2 -10.65 -2.46 43.42
CA LYS A 2 -11.25 -1.89 42.18
C LYS A 2 -10.24 -1.24 41.21
N THR A 3 -9.12 -0.70 41.71
CA THR A 3 -8.08 -0.04 40.89
C THR A 3 -7.19 -1.01 40.15
N LEU A 4 -6.99 -2.24 40.63
CA LEU A 4 -6.17 -3.26 39.96
C LEU A 4 -6.84 -3.85 38.71
N LEU A 5 -8.16 -3.93 38.70
CA LEU A 5 -8.96 -4.46 37.58
C LEU A 5 -8.99 -3.45 36.39
N LEU A 6 -8.96 -2.15 36.68
CA LEU A 6 -8.98 -1.12 35.63
C LEU A 6 -7.65 -1.04 34.87
N SER A 7 -6.52 -1.21 35.58
CA SER A 7 -5.19 -1.23 34.94
C SER A 7 -4.96 -2.46 34.06
N LEU A 8 -5.55 -3.61 34.43
CA LEU A 8 -5.44 -4.85 33.66
C LEU A 8 -6.24 -4.78 32.35
N LEU A 9 -7.39 -4.12 32.35
CA LEU A 9 -8.22 -3.94 31.16
C LEU A 9 -7.56 -2.99 30.14
N ILE A 10 -6.88 -1.93 30.59
CA ILE A 10 -6.20 -0.97 29.70
C ILE A 10 -4.98 -1.63 29.04
N THR A 11 -4.20 -2.43 29.78
CA THR A 11 -3.03 -3.13 29.21
C THR A 11 -3.43 -4.20 28.21
N PHE A 12 -4.55 -4.91 28.46
CA PHE A 12 -5.04 -5.94 27.53
C PHE A 12 -5.57 -5.33 26.22
N GLY A 13 -6.25 -4.18 26.29
CA GLY A 13 -6.74 -3.47 25.12
C GLY A 13 -5.61 -2.93 24.22
N LEU A 14 -4.52 -2.41 24.81
CA LEU A 14 -3.36 -1.89 24.08
C LEU A 14 -2.58 -3.01 23.37
N VAL A 15 -2.43 -4.17 23.99
CA VAL A 15 -1.76 -5.34 23.38
C VAL A 15 -2.57 -5.85 22.20
N PHE A 16 -3.90 -5.87 22.30
CA PHE A 16 -4.75 -6.33 21.20
C PHE A 16 -4.72 -5.39 19.99
N GLN A 17 -4.67 -4.07 20.21
CA GLN A 17 -4.53 -3.09 19.13
C GLN A 17 -3.16 -3.16 18.43
N ALA A 18 -2.08 -3.39 19.19
CA ALA A 18 -0.75 -3.55 18.61
C ALA A 18 -0.66 -4.81 17.72
N GLN A 19 -1.21 -5.93 18.16
CA GLN A 19 -1.25 -7.17 17.37
C GLN A 19 -2.10 -7.06 16.11
N ALA A 20 -3.26 -6.35 16.17
CA ALA A 20 -4.08 -6.12 15.00
C ALA A 20 -3.37 -5.25 13.95
N GLN A 21 -2.52 -4.31 14.37
CA GLN A 21 -1.77 -3.46 13.47
C GLN A 21 -0.59 -4.18 12.81
N GLU A 22 0.09 -5.09 13.50
CA GLU A 22 1.11 -5.96 12.91
C GLU A 22 0.52 -6.93 11.88
N ALA A 23 -0.66 -7.44 12.11
CA ALA A 23 -1.37 -8.34 11.19
C ALA A 23 -1.78 -7.68 9.87
N LEU A 24 -1.88 -6.35 9.80
CA LEU A 24 -2.31 -5.63 8.60
C LEU A 24 -1.17 -5.41 7.57
N SER A 25 0.10 -5.44 7.99
CA SER A 25 1.23 -5.27 7.10
C SER A 25 1.86 -6.59 6.68
N VAL A 26 2.49 -6.58 5.52
CA VAL A 26 3.27 -7.68 4.95
C VAL A 26 4.55 -7.09 4.35
N THR A 27 5.65 -7.84 4.37
CA THR A 27 6.91 -7.38 3.78
C THR A 27 6.89 -7.47 2.25
N PRO A 28 7.75 -6.72 1.54
CA PRO A 28 7.93 -6.87 0.10
C PRO A 28 8.28 -8.30 -0.31
N GLU A 29 9.18 -8.97 0.44
CA GLU A 29 9.65 -10.32 0.18
C GLU A 29 8.55 -11.37 0.38
N GLU A 30 7.74 -11.25 1.43
CA GLU A 30 6.58 -12.11 1.66
C GLU A 30 5.53 -11.91 0.56
N THR A 31 5.28 -10.66 0.16
CA THR A 31 4.37 -10.37 -0.95
C THR A 31 4.87 -11.00 -2.25
N TRP A 32 6.16 -10.84 -2.57
CA TRP A 32 6.74 -11.48 -3.76
C TRP A 32 6.54 -12.99 -3.74
N LYS A 33 6.81 -13.64 -2.61
CA LYS A 33 6.58 -15.07 -2.46
C LYS A 33 5.11 -15.44 -2.69
N MET A 34 4.16 -14.70 -2.10
CA MET A 34 2.73 -14.94 -2.30
C MET A 34 2.31 -14.77 -3.76
N THR A 35 2.83 -13.78 -4.48
CA THR A 35 2.53 -13.61 -5.92
C THR A 35 3.03 -14.78 -6.77
N GLN A 36 4.11 -15.46 -6.37
CA GLN A 36 4.63 -16.62 -7.09
C GLN A 36 3.88 -17.93 -6.76
N GLU A 37 3.40 -18.05 -5.53
CA GLU A 37 2.77 -19.28 -5.04
C GLU A 37 1.24 -19.27 -5.19
N GLN A 38 0.62 -18.09 -5.08
CA GLN A 38 -0.83 -17.89 -4.97
C GLN A 38 -1.33 -16.73 -5.86
N GLY A 39 -0.62 -16.40 -6.93
CA GLY A 39 -0.91 -15.21 -7.73
C GLY A 39 -2.35 -15.14 -8.25
N ASP A 40 -2.97 -16.27 -8.56
CA ASP A 40 -4.37 -16.32 -9.02
C ASP A 40 -5.40 -16.15 -7.88
N GLU A 41 -4.99 -16.31 -6.62
CA GLU A 41 -5.85 -16.27 -5.43
C GLU A 41 -5.79 -14.92 -4.69
N ILE A 42 -4.89 -14.02 -5.09
CA ILE A 42 -4.69 -12.72 -4.47
C ILE A 42 -4.84 -11.59 -5.48
N LEU A 43 -5.17 -10.39 -5.00
CA LEU A 43 -5.13 -9.16 -5.79
C LEU A 43 -4.02 -8.26 -5.24
N PHE A 44 -2.92 -8.12 -5.96
CA PHE A 44 -1.82 -7.22 -5.61
C PHE A 44 -1.90 -5.93 -6.42
N ILE A 45 -2.13 -4.78 -5.78
CA ILE A 45 -2.33 -3.50 -6.45
C ILE A 45 -1.31 -2.43 -6.02
N ASP A 46 -0.86 -1.64 -7.00
CA ASP A 46 -0.11 -0.42 -6.75
C ASP A 46 -1.08 0.76 -6.61
N VAL A 47 -1.12 1.37 -5.43
CA VAL A 47 -2.05 2.47 -5.12
C VAL A 47 -1.42 3.86 -5.27
N ARG A 48 -0.30 3.96 -6.00
CA ARG A 48 0.35 5.24 -6.33
C ARG A 48 -0.38 5.95 -7.47
N ASP A 49 -0.22 7.27 -7.53
CA ASP A 49 -0.58 8.05 -8.72
C ASP A 49 0.29 7.59 -9.91
N PRO A 50 -0.27 7.38 -11.12
CA PRO A 50 0.48 6.89 -12.28
C PRO A 50 1.63 7.81 -12.70
N VAL A 51 1.53 9.12 -12.48
CA VAL A 51 2.64 10.05 -12.74
C VAL A 51 3.83 9.79 -11.81
N GLU A 52 3.57 9.43 -10.55
CA GLU A 52 4.62 9.03 -9.60
C GLU A 52 5.34 7.76 -10.06
N ILE A 53 4.60 6.77 -10.57
CA ILE A 53 5.14 5.52 -11.12
C ILE A 53 6.10 5.81 -12.27
N MET A 54 5.74 6.71 -13.17
CA MET A 54 6.55 7.09 -14.33
C MET A 54 7.96 7.60 -13.96
N PHE A 55 8.12 8.25 -12.80
CA PHE A 55 9.39 8.80 -12.34
C PHE A 55 10.14 7.93 -11.32
N ILE A 56 9.48 6.93 -10.74
CA ILE A 56 10.06 6.12 -9.66
C ILE A 56 10.32 4.68 -10.09
N GLY A 57 9.56 4.18 -11.05
CA GLY A 57 9.60 2.80 -11.51
C GLY A 57 8.37 1.99 -11.13
N PHE A 58 8.27 0.82 -11.73
CA PHE A 58 7.13 -0.11 -11.67
C PHE A 58 7.58 -1.54 -11.45
N THR A 59 6.71 -2.39 -10.96
CA THR A 59 6.88 -3.83 -10.94
C THR A 59 5.69 -4.52 -11.58
N ASP A 60 5.96 -5.42 -12.50
CA ASP A 60 4.94 -6.27 -13.14
C ASP A 60 4.35 -7.33 -12.19
N ALA A 61 4.89 -7.44 -10.98
CA ALA A 61 4.33 -8.31 -9.95
C ALA A 61 2.93 -7.86 -9.49
N VAL A 62 2.57 -6.57 -9.65
CA VAL A 62 1.20 -6.11 -9.39
C VAL A 62 0.25 -6.57 -10.48
N ASP A 63 -1.01 -6.83 -10.12
CA ASP A 63 -2.07 -7.11 -11.07
C ASP A 63 -2.52 -5.84 -11.79
N ALA A 64 -2.62 -4.71 -11.06
CA ALA A 64 -3.02 -3.42 -11.59
C ALA A 64 -2.46 -2.25 -10.76
N ASN A 65 -2.33 -1.08 -11.39
CA ASN A 65 -2.24 0.20 -10.70
C ASN A 65 -3.66 0.77 -10.53
N ILE A 66 -4.10 0.88 -9.28
CA ILE A 66 -5.39 1.47 -8.90
C ILE A 66 -5.09 2.56 -7.87
N PRO A 67 -4.96 3.83 -8.25
CA PRO A 67 -4.53 4.89 -7.36
C PRO A 67 -5.56 5.15 -6.26
N PHE A 68 -5.14 5.10 -4.99
CA PHE A 68 -5.97 5.48 -3.85
C PHE A 68 -6.16 7.00 -3.79
N LYS A 69 -5.13 7.76 -4.17
CA LYS A 69 -5.19 9.22 -4.25
C LYS A 69 -4.56 9.69 -5.55
N LEU A 70 -5.21 10.64 -6.19
CA LEU A 70 -4.77 11.32 -7.40
C LEU A 70 -4.22 12.71 -7.07
N VAL A 71 -3.15 13.10 -7.75
CA VAL A 71 -2.53 14.43 -7.61
C VAL A 71 -3.41 15.49 -8.25
N ASP A 72 -3.80 16.50 -7.47
CA ASP A 72 -4.41 17.71 -7.99
C ASP A 72 -3.32 18.76 -8.30
N ARG A 73 -3.02 18.91 -9.58
CA ARG A 73 -2.00 19.85 -10.05
C ARG A 73 -2.43 21.32 -10.00
N ALA A 74 -3.72 21.60 -9.77
CA ALA A 74 -4.22 22.95 -9.60
C ALA A 74 -4.04 23.48 -8.16
N ARG A 75 -3.83 22.59 -7.17
CA ARG A 75 -3.69 22.96 -5.77
C ARG A 75 -2.30 22.62 -5.23
N PHE A 76 -1.52 23.63 -4.96
CA PHE A 76 -0.22 23.52 -4.32
C PHE A 76 -0.27 23.99 -2.87
N SER A 77 0.27 23.21 -1.94
CA SER A 77 0.41 23.60 -0.53
C SER A 77 1.80 24.19 -0.30
N GLU A 78 1.85 25.50 -0.08
CA GLU A 78 3.11 26.20 0.23
C GLU A 78 3.72 25.68 1.55
N GLU A 79 2.89 25.44 2.58
CA GLU A 79 3.33 24.88 3.87
C GLU A 79 4.03 23.53 3.73
N LYS A 80 3.50 22.66 2.90
CA LYS A 80 4.00 21.28 2.71
C LYS A 80 4.94 21.16 1.52
N ALA A 81 5.13 22.22 0.74
CA ALA A 81 5.90 22.27 -0.50
C ALA A 81 5.55 21.11 -1.45
N LYS A 82 4.25 20.86 -1.67
CA LYS A 82 3.75 19.78 -2.53
C LYS A 82 2.34 20.02 -3.03
N PHE A 83 2.00 19.37 -4.14
CA PHE A 83 0.64 19.33 -4.65
C PHE A 83 -0.30 18.58 -3.71
N ALA A 84 -1.56 19.00 -3.67
CA ALA A 84 -2.63 18.28 -2.97
C ALA A 84 -2.88 16.91 -3.65
N MET A 85 -3.45 16.00 -2.89
CA MET A 85 -3.89 14.71 -3.41
C MET A 85 -5.28 14.43 -2.86
N ASP A 86 -6.23 14.14 -3.74
CA ASP A 86 -7.58 13.76 -3.38
C ASP A 86 -7.78 12.25 -3.45
N THR A 87 -8.66 11.73 -2.61
CA THR A 87 -9.04 10.32 -2.70
C THR A 87 -9.75 10.08 -4.04
N ASN A 88 -9.31 9.06 -4.75
CA ASN A 88 -9.95 8.61 -5.99
C ASN A 88 -11.38 8.15 -5.68
N PRO A 89 -12.43 8.81 -6.22
CA PRO A 89 -13.82 8.44 -5.95
C PRO A 89 -14.16 7.04 -6.46
N ASP A 90 -13.48 6.57 -7.50
CA ASP A 90 -13.73 5.29 -8.14
C ASP A 90 -12.88 4.15 -7.56
N PHE A 91 -12.04 4.42 -6.54
CA PHE A 91 -11.07 3.46 -5.99
C PHE A 91 -11.70 2.11 -5.63
N VAL A 92 -12.85 2.11 -4.95
CA VAL A 92 -13.54 0.87 -4.55
C VAL A 92 -14.11 0.13 -5.76
N ALA A 93 -14.72 0.85 -6.69
CA ALA A 93 -15.29 0.26 -7.91
C ALA A 93 -14.18 -0.34 -8.81
N ASP A 94 -13.03 0.32 -8.90
CA ASP A 94 -11.89 -0.19 -9.65
C ASP A 94 -11.27 -1.44 -9.00
N VAL A 95 -11.25 -1.51 -7.65
CA VAL A 95 -10.82 -2.72 -6.92
C VAL A 95 -11.80 -3.88 -7.15
N ASP A 96 -13.12 -3.63 -7.06
CA ASP A 96 -14.14 -4.64 -7.33
C ASP A 96 -14.00 -5.19 -8.76
N LYS A 97 -13.81 -4.30 -9.74
CA LYS A 97 -13.59 -4.68 -11.15
C LYS A 97 -12.31 -5.51 -11.34
N ALA A 98 -11.24 -5.19 -10.62
CA ALA A 98 -10.01 -5.96 -10.69
C ALA A 98 -10.15 -7.36 -10.07
N LEU A 99 -10.90 -7.49 -8.97
CA LEU A 99 -11.25 -8.79 -8.37
C LEU A 99 -12.09 -9.62 -9.35
N GLU A 100 -13.14 -9.03 -9.92
CA GLU A 100 -14.01 -9.70 -10.92
C GLU A 100 -13.20 -10.22 -12.12
N ALA A 101 -12.28 -9.42 -12.64
CA ALA A 101 -11.40 -9.80 -13.76
C ALA A 101 -10.51 -11.02 -13.44
N LYS A 102 -10.22 -11.26 -12.16
CA LYS A 102 -9.48 -12.44 -11.67
C LYS A 102 -10.42 -13.58 -11.21
N GLY A 103 -11.74 -13.41 -11.24
CA GLY A 103 -12.70 -14.37 -10.68
C GLY A 103 -12.67 -14.44 -9.15
N LEU A 104 -12.22 -13.38 -8.51
CA LEU A 104 -12.12 -13.24 -7.04
C LEU A 104 -13.29 -12.39 -6.51
N ASP A 105 -13.50 -12.47 -5.20
CA ASP A 105 -14.48 -11.68 -4.47
C ASP A 105 -13.83 -10.83 -3.36
N ARG A 106 -14.64 -10.16 -2.54
CA ARG A 106 -14.17 -9.28 -1.46
C ARG A 106 -13.54 -10.01 -0.27
N ASP A 107 -13.62 -11.35 -0.22
CA ASP A 107 -12.98 -12.17 0.80
C ASP A 107 -11.56 -12.58 0.41
N ALA A 108 -11.18 -12.43 -0.87
CA ALA A 108 -9.84 -12.68 -1.35
C ALA A 108 -8.80 -11.74 -0.70
N LEU A 109 -7.57 -12.21 -0.60
CA LEU A 109 -6.47 -11.38 -0.08
C LEU A 109 -6.14 -10.26 -1.06
N ILE A 110 -6.28 -9.01 -0.61
CA ILE A 110 -5.84 -7.82 -1.33
C ILE A 110 -4.58 -7.28 -0.67
N ILE A 111 -3.54 -7.00 -1.46
CA ILE A 111 -2.31 -6.38 -0.97
C ILE A 111 -2.14 -5.04 -1.68
N THR A 112 -2.02 -3.95 -0.88
CA THR A 112 -1.84 -2.61 -1.42
C THR A 112 -0.39 -2.14 -1.26
N MET A 113 0.18 -1.53 -2.30
CA MET A 113 1.52 -0.98 -2.30
C MET A 113 1.51 0.50 -2.66
N CYS A 114 2.05 1.36 -1.80
CA CYS A 114 2.35 2.74 -2.17
C CYS A 114 3.87 2.99 -2.13
N ARG A 115 4.29 4.25 -2.16
CA ARG A 115 5.72 4.59 -2.18
C ARG A 115 6.48 4.17 -0.92
N SER A 116 5.86 4.30 0.29
CA SER A 116 6.52 4.12 1.59
C SER A 116 5.70 3.32 2.62
N GLY A 117 4.59 2.71 2.23
CA GLY A 117 3.68 1.98 3.10
C GLY A 117 2.72 2.87 3.90
N SER A 118 3.16 4.02 4.39
CA SER A 118 2.47 4.81 5.43
C SER A 118 1.33 5.70 4.94
N SER A 119 1.51 6.48 3.86
CA SER A 119 0.59 7.58 3.52
C SER A 119 -0.60 7.19 2.66
N ARG A 120 -0.52 6.08 1.95
CA ARG A 120 -1.57 5.54 1.07
C ARG A 120 -1.73 4.04 1.20
N GLY A 121 -0.66 3.25 1.37
CA GLY A 121 -0.72 1.80 1.55
C GLY A 121 -1.60 1.43 2.73
N LYS A 122 -1.19 1.75 3.95
CA LYS A 122 -1.99 1.50 5.15
C LYS A 122 -3.39 2.15 5.07
N PRO A 123 -3.55 3.46 4.76
CA PRO A 123 -4.87 4.06 4.65
C PRO A 123 -5.78 3.45 3.59
N SER A 124 -5.26 2.96 2.45
CA SER A 124 -6.07 2.29 1.45
C SER A 124 -6.54 0.91 1.91
N ALA A 125 -5.70 0.18 2.64
CA ALA A 125 -6.10 -1.10 3.22
C ALA A 125 -7.21 -0.92 4.27
N GLU A 126 -7.05 0.03 5.20
CA GLU A 126 -8.07 0.38 6.19
C GLU A 126 -9.38 0.82 5.51
N TYR A 127 -9.29 1.65 4.47
CA TYR A 127 -10.42 2.14 3.70
C TYR A 127 -11.22 1.02 3.02
N LEU A 128 -10.55 -0.01 2.49
CA LEU A 128 -11.20 -1.19 1.90
C LEU A 128 -11.89 -2.05 2.98
N LEU A 129 -11.21 -2.32 4.12
CA LEU A 129 -11.78 -3.06 5.23
C LEU A 129 -13.07 -2.42 5.77
N GLU A 130 -13.11 -1.08 5.90
CA GLU A 130 -14.30 -0.33 6.28
C GLU A 130 -15.46 -0.45 5.28
N ARG A 131 -15.19 -0.93 4.04
CA ARG A 131 -16.17 -1.06 2.94
C ARG A 131 -16.53 -2.50 2.60
N GLY A 132 -16.23 -3.42 3.52
CA GLY A 132 -16.69 -4.81 3.44
C GLY A 132 -15.76 -5.75 2.68
N PHE A 133 -14.51 -5.34 2.41
CA PHE A 133 -13.45 -6.28 2.05
C PHE A 133 -12.93 -6.91 3.34
N THR A 134 -12.76 -8.20 3.39
CA THR A 134 -12.51 -8.90 4.67
C THR A 134 -11.03 -9.22 4.90
N ASN A 135 -10.22 -9.25 3.85
CA ASN A 135 -8.83 -9.68 3.91
C ASN A 135 -7.91 -8.73 3.12
N VAL A 136 -7.52 -7.64 3.76
CA VAL A 136 -6.68 -6.61 3.11
C VAL A 136 -5.40 -6.39 3.91
N LYS A 137 -4.27 -6.35 3.21
CA LYS A 137 -2.95 -6.01 3.77
C LYS A 137 -2.30 -4.89 2.96
N TYR A 138 -1.28 -4.27 3.54
CA TYR A 138 -0.42 -3.32 2.81
C TYR A 138 1.05 -3.72 2.94
N ILE A 139 1.84 -3.39 1.93
CA ILE A 139 3.29 -3.62 1.98
C ILE A 139 3.93 -2.60 2.93
N ASP A 140 4.56 -3.10 4.00
CA ASP A 140 5.40 -2.27 4.85
C ASP A 140 6.57 -1.71 4.04
N HIS A 141 6.87 -0.43 4.26
CA HIS A 141 7.85 0.33 3.50
C HIS A 141 7.51 0.54 2.00
N GLY A 142 6.49 -0.11 1.43
CA GLY A 142 6.00 0.09 0.07
C GLY A 142 7.04 -0.16 -1.01
N PHE A 143 6.93 0.55 -2.14
CA PHE A 143 7.80 0.37 -3.30
C PHE A 143 9.22 0.91 -3.07
N GLN A 144 9.35 2.19 -2.62
CA GLN A 144 10.65 2.86 -2.55
C GLN A 144 11.24 2.94 -1.13
N GLY A 145 10.44 2.65 -0.11
CA GLY A 145 10.90 2.58 1.26
C GLY A 145 11.12 3.92 1.95
N SER A 146 11.97 3.89 2.96
CA SER A 146 12.33 5.01 3.83
C SER A 146 13.54 5.78 3.30
N SER A 147 13.61 7.07 3.63
CA SER A 147 14.80 7.87 3.34
C SER A 147 15.91 7.57 4.34
N ALA A 148 17.12 7.45 3.85
CA ALA A 148 18.32 7.34 4.69
C ALA A 148 18.48 8.59 5.55
N LYS A 149 18.76 8.40 6.83
CA LYS A 149 18.88 9.50 7.81
C LYS A 149 20.28 10.10 7.87
N GLU A 150 21.27 9.33 7.44
CA GLU A 150 22.69 9.71 7.55
C GLU A 150 23.51 9.11 6.39
N GLY A 151 24.79 9.43 6.34
CA GLY A 151 25.72 8.93 5.35
C GLY A 151 25.55 9.56 3.96
N ARG A 152 26.23 8.98 2.96
CA ARG A 152 26.25 9.49 1.57
C ARG A 152 24.87 9.51 0.90
N LEU A 153 23.96 8.64 1.32
CA LEU A 153 22.61 8.52 0.77
C LEU A 153 21.56 9.30 1.57
N LYS A 154 21.98 10.19 2.51
CA LYS A 154 21.06 10.97 3.33
C LYS A 154 20.01 11.69 2.47
N GLY A 155 18.74 11.48 2.80
CA GLY A 155 17.59 12.04 2.08
C GLY A 155 17.09 11.18 0.91
N LEU A 156 17.89 10.25 0.39
CA LEU A 156 17.48 9.33 -0.66
C LEU A 156 16.73 8.11 -0.08
N ARG A 157 15.74 7.62 -0.81
CA ARG A 157 14.99 6.41 -0.44
C ARG A 157 15.75 5.17 -0.91
N ALA A 158 16.63 4.67 -0.05
CA ALA A 158 17.55 3.58 -0.36
C ALA A 158 17.77 2.64 0.84
N VAL A 159 16.76 2.53 1.72
CA VAL A 159 16.91 1.74 2.97
C VAL A 159 16.21 0.41 2.89
N ASN A 160 14.96 0.40 2.43
CA ASN A 160 14.07 -0.74 2.41
C ASN A 160 12.99 -0.55 1.32
N GLY A 161 11.96 -1.37 1.32
CA GLY A 161 10.89 -1.36 0.33
C GLY A 161 11.22 -2.23 -0.89
N TRP A 162 10.24 -2.48 -1.74
CA TRP A 162 10.33 -3.39 -2.90
C TRP A 162 11.59 -3.18 -3.75
N GLN A 163 11.81 -1.93 -4.14
CA GLN A 163 12.92 -1.52 -5.01
C GLN A 163 14.31 -1.82 -4.41
N ASN A 164 14.45 -1.73 -3.09
CA ASN A 164 15.71 -1.92 -2.39
C ASN A 164 15.89 -3.34 -1.80
N SER A 165 14.88 -4.20 -1.93
CA SER A 165 14.92 -5.61 -1.49
C SER A 165 15.45 -6.57 -2.56
N GLY A 166 15.93 -6.07 -3.69
CA GLY A 166 16.41 -6.89 -4.81
C GLY A 166 15.29 -7.60 -5.58
N LEU A 167 14.05 -7.19 -5.38
CA LEU A 167 12.88 -7.73 -6.08
C LEU A 167 12.75 -7.14 -7.50
N PRO A 168 12.05 -7.81 -8.43
CA PRO A 168 11.96 -7.36 -9.82
C PRO A 168 11.20 -6.03 -9.95
N TRP A 169 11.81 -5.08 -10.63
CA TRP A 169 11.22 -3.80 -11.02
C TRP A 169 11.99 -3.18 -12.19
N SER A 170 11.37 -2.23 -12.88
CA SER A 170 12.02 -1.46 -13.96
C SER A 170 11.48 -0.03 -14.03
N MET A 171 12.03 0.79 -14.91
CA MET A 171 11.47 2.10 -15.27
C MET A 171 10.37 1.99 -16.33
N ASP A 172 10.26 0.84 -16.99
CA ASP A 172 9.22 0.59 -17.98
C ASP A 172 7.89 0.31 -17.30
N ILE A 173 6.85 0.97 -17.79
CA ILE A 173 5.49 0.80 -17.28
C ILE A 173 4.74 -0.16 -18.21
N ASN A 174 4.12 -1.19 -17.63
CA ASN A 174 3.22 -2.05 -18.38
C ASN A 174 1.93 -1.29 -18.73
N PRO A 175 1.64 -1.05 -20.03
CA PRO A 175 0.48 -0.26 -20.45
C PRO A 175 -0.86 -0.91 -20.13
N ASP A 176 -0.89 -2.24 -19.90
CA ASP A 176 -2.13 -2.97 -19.61
C ASP A 176 -2.48 -2.93 -18.12
N LYS A 177 -1.54 -2.53 -17.26
CA LYS A 177 -1.71 -2.49 -15.80
C LYS A 177 -1.78 -1.08 -15.21
N ILE A 178 -1.44 -0.04 -15.99
CA ILE A 178 -1.41 1.34 -15.51
C ILE A 178 -2.79 2.00 -15.59
N TYR A 179 -3.17 2.69 -14.51
CA TYR A 179 -4.41 3.48 -14.45
C TYR A 179 -4.41 4.61 -15.50
N ARG A 180 -5.52 4.67 -16.23
CA ARG A 180 -5.86 5.74 -17.18
C ARG A 180 -7.31 6.12 -16.96
N PRO A 181 -7.60 7.37 -16.51
CA PRO A 181 -8.97 7.85 -16.26
C PRO A 181 -9.81 7.94 -17.53
#